data_d8e96e1c3d7647c9b676c08b4ffd21a9
#
_entry.id   d8e96e1c3d7647c9b676c08b4ffd21a9
#
_cell.length_a   1.000
_cell.length_b   1.000
_cell.length_c   1.000
_cell.angle_alpha   90.00
_cell.angle_beta   90.00
_cell.angle_gamma   90.00
#
_symmetry.space_group_name_H-M   'P 1'
#
loop_
_entity.id
_entity.type
_entity.pdbx_description
1 polymer ?
#
loop_
_entity_poly.entity_id
_entity_poly.type
_entity_poly.pdbx_seq_one_letter_code
_entity_poly.pdbx_strand_id
1 'polypeptide(L)'
;AERYQVLCFDEFFVNDIGDAMLLGTLWQHLFELGTVLVTTSNALPEDLYHNGLQRQRFLPTIALLQQYCEVLTLDSGQDYRLLHNQSWQYYLQPGSQAQLQQLAEQLAGPVIPLSTIRILNRDIPALWHNDKVIGFDFMALCSGPRSQLDYMELLNRYPIIAVHQVPQFSYLADKPIVH
;
A
#
# COMPACT_ATOMS: atom_id res chain seq x y z
N ALA A 1 -25.97 9.64 -9.78
CA ALA A 1 -25.74 10.37 -11.03
C ALA A 1 -26.55 11.68 -11.11
N GLU A 2 -27.83 11.71 -10.77
CA GLU A 2 -28.64 12.95 -10.78
C GLU A 2 -28.09 14.09 -9.90
N ARG A 3 -27.25 13.77 -8.91
CA ARG A 3 -26.77 14.72 -7.90
C ARG A 3 -25.33 15.20 -8.17
N TYR A 4 -24.52 14.43 -8.88
CA TYR A 4 -23.10 14.70 -9.12
C TYR A 4 -22.76 14.52 -10.59
N GLN A 5 -22.15 15.54 -11.19
CA GLN A 5 -21.72 15.52 -12.59
C GLN A 5 -20.27 15.08 -12.76
N VAL A 6 -19.47 15.19 -11.71
CA VAL A 6 -18.06 14.81 -11.71
C VAL A 6 -17.80 13.81 -10.60
N LEU A 7 -17.12 12.72 -10.94
CA LEU A 7 -16.63 11.71 -10.00
C LEU A 7 -15.10 11.71 -10.02
N CYS A 8 -14.51 12.00 -8.87
CA CYS A 8 -13.07 11.90 -8.68
C CYS A 8 -12.77 10.57 -7.97
N PHE A 9 -11.90 9.76 -8.58
CA PHE A 9 -11.52 8.44 -8.07
C PHE A 9 -9.99 8.34 -8.04
N ASP A 10 -9.44 8.23 -6.85
CA ASP A 10 -7.98 8.20 -6.66
C ASP A 10 -7.48 6.74 -6.57
N GLU A 11 -6.29 6.50 -7.11
CA GLU A 11 -5.63 5.19 -7.13
C GLU A 11 -6.53 4.08 -7.73
N PHE A 12 -7.02 4.30 -8.95
CA PHE A 12 -7.84 3.31 -9.63
C PHE A 12 -7.03 2.06 -9.98
N PHE A 13 -7.44 0.94 -9.44
CA PHE A 13 -6.89 -0.38 -9.74
C PHE A 13 -7.97 -1.46 -9.67
N VAL A 14 -7.70 -2.63 -10.27
CA VAL A 14 -8.62 -3.77 -10.29
C VAL A 14 -7.83 -5.02 -9.92
N ASN A 15 -8.20 -5.67 -8.82
CA ASN A 15 -7.47 -6.83 -8.29
C ASN A 15 -8.18 -8.16 -8.54
N ASP A 16 -9.50 -8.19 -8.52
CA ASP A 16 -10.25 -9.43 -8.64
C ASP A 16 -11.37 -9.34 -9.70
N ILE A 17 -11.95 -10.50 -10.01
CA ILE A 17 -12.99 -10.61 -11.04
C ILE A 17 -14.31 -9.96 -10.62
N GLY A 18 -14.63 -9.94 -9.33
CA GLY A 18 -15.84 -9.30 -8.80
C GLY A 18 -15.78 -7.80 -9.04
N ASP A 19 -14.65 -7.17 -8.67
CA ASP A 19 -14.39 -5.76 -8.93
C ASP A 19 -14.43 -5.45 -10.43
N ALA A 20 -13.77 -6.28 -11.25
CA ALA A 20 -13.75 -6.11 -12.71
C ALA A 20 -15.15 -6.06 -13.31
N MET A 21 -16.03 -6.96 -12.88
CA MET A 21 -17.41 -7.05 -13.40
C MET A 21 -18.30 -5.90 -12.91
N LEU A 22 -18.19 -5.55 -11.62
CA LEU A 22 -18.96 -4.45 -11.03
C LEU A 22 -18.57 -3.10 -11.63
N LEU A 23 -17.27 -2.84 -11.76
CA LEU A 23 -16.76 -1.59 -12.32
C LEU A 23 -17.13 -1.43 -13.79
N GLY A 24 -17.12 -2.50 -14.58
CA GLY A 24 -17.54 -2.45 -15.97
C GLY A 24 -18.99 -1.94 -16.13
N THR A 25 -19.89 -2.52 -15.35
CA THR A 25 -21.30 -2.11 -15.36
C THR A 25 -21.49 -0.70 -14.81
N LEU A 26 -20.77 -0.35 -13.75
CA LEU A 26 -20.84 0.96 -13.13
C LEU A 26 -20.39 2.07 -14.09
N TRP A 27 -19.23 1.91 -14.72
CA TRP A 27 -18.69 2.91 -15.66
C TRP A 27 -19.60 3.11 -16.86
N GLN A 28 -20.14 2.04 -17.42
CA GLN A 28 -21.09 2.15 -18.53
C GLN A 28 -22.27 3.05 -18.16
N HIS A 29 -22.93 2.78 -17.03
CA HIS A 29 -24.10 3.57 -16.59
C HIS A 29 -23.73 5.03 -16.25
N LEU A 30 -22.57 5.25 -15.64
CA LEU A 30 -22.13 6.61 -15.28
C LEU A 30 -21.85 7.46 -16.54
N PHE A 31 -21.20 6.89 -17.55
CA PHE A 31 -20.94 7.59 -18.81
C PHE A 31 -22.21 7.82 -19.61
N GLU A 32 -23.15 6.86 -19.65
CA GLU A 32 -24.48 7.04 -20.27
C GLU A 32 -25.28 8.18 -19.60
N LEU A 33 -25.08 8.41 -18.31
CA LEU A 33 -25.68 9.52 -17.55
C LEU A 33 -24.90 10.84 -17.68
N GLY A 34 -23.85 10.89 -18.48
CA GLY A 34 -23.03 12.08 -18.69
C GLY A 34 -22.13 12.45 -17.51
N THR A 35 -21.79 11.50 -16.63
CA THR A 35 -20.86 11.74 -15.53
C THR A 35 -19.42 11.84 -16.07
N VAL A 36 -18.72 12.90 -15.68
CA VAL A 36 -17.29 13.08 -15.96
C VAL A 36 -16.48 12.32 -14.93
N LEU A 37 -15.57 11.46 -15.38
CA LEU A 37 -14.62 10.73 -14.53
C LEU A 37 -13.28 11.43 -14.52
N VAL A 38 -12.74 11.71 -13.33
CA VAL A 38 -11.37 12.13 -13.11
C VAL A 38 -10.73 11.08 -12.20
N THR A 39 -9.72 10.37 -12.70
CA THR A 39 -9.11 9.29 -11.92
C THR A 39 -7.59 9.30 -12.06
N THR A 40 -6.88 8.89 -10.99
CA THR A 40 -5.47 8.58 -11.03
C THR A 40 -5.27 7.06 -11.07
N SER A 41 -4.20 6.61 -11.70
CA SER A 41 -3.81 5.20 -11.72
C SER A 41 -2.30 5.08 -11.92
N ASN A 42 -1.71 4.03 -11.37
CA ASN A 42 -0.32 3.65 -11.60
C ASN A 42 -0.14 2.75 -12.84
N ALA A 43 -1.22 2.48 -13.58
CA ALA A 43 -1.22 1.68 -14.79
C ALA A 43 -1.98 2.42 -15.90
N LEU A 44 -1.54 2.24 -17.14
CA LEU A 44 -2.31 2.67 -18.30
C LEU A 44 -3.63 1.88 -18.39
N PRO A 45 -4.68 2.42 -19.02
CA PRO A 45 -5.95 1.71 -19.15
C PRO A 45 -5.81 0.30 -19.74
N GLU A 46 -4.93 0.13 -20.74
CA GLU A 46 -4.64 -1.17 -21.36
C GLU A 46 -3.94 -2.18 -20.44
N ASP A 47 -3.25 -1.71 -19.42
CA ASP A 47 -2.54 -2.54 -18.45
C ASP A 47 -3.38 -2.87 -17.21
N LEU A 48 -4.55 -2.26 -17.08
CA LEU A 48 -5.46 -2.57 -15.98
C LEU A 48 -5.85 -4.06 -16.01
N TYR A 49 -5.82 -4.69 -14.84
CA TYR A 49 -6.18 -6.10 -14.66
C TYR A 49 -5.40 -7.06 -15.58
N HIS A 50 -4.12 -6.75 -15.87
CA HIS A 50 -3.31 -7.42 -16.91
C HIS A 50 -3.23 -8.94 -16.74
N ASN A 51 -3.02 -9.44 -15.52
CA ASN A 51 -2.94 -10.87 -15.20
C ASN A 51 -4.23 -11.41 -14.54
N GLY A 52 -5.34 -10.68 -14.65
CA GLY A 52 -6.57 -11.01 -13.97
C GLY A 52 -7.29 -12.22 -14.56
N LEU A 53 -7.99 -12.98 -13.70
CA LEU A 53 -8.82 -14.10 -14.10
C LEU A 53 -9.94 -13.62 -15.04
N GLN A 54 -10.11 -14.29 -16.20
CA GLN A 54 -11.11 -13.92 -17.21
C GLN A 54 -10.99 -12.45 -17.68
N ARG A 55 -9.78 -11.92 -17.82
CA ARG A 55 -9.50 -10.55 -18.26
C ARG A 55 -10.31 -10.13 -19.51
N GLN A 56 -10.62 -11.08 -20.39
CA GLN A 56 -11.44 -10.81 -21.59
C GLN A 56 -12.78 -10.16 -21.28
N ARG A 57 -13.37 -10.42 -20.11
CA ARG A 57 -14.62 -9.79 -19.69
C ARG A 57 -14.43 -8.34 -19.23
N PHE A 58 -13.21 -7.95 -18.90
CA PHE A 58 -12.87 -6.57 -18.51
C PHE A 58 -12.43 -5.70 -19.70
N LEU A 59 -12.03 -6.29 -20.83
CA LEU A 59 -11.63 -5.53 -22.02
C LEU A 59 -12.68 -4.50 -22.50
N PRO A 60 -13.99 -4.77 -22.46
CA PRO A 60 -14.98 -3.75 -22.79
C PRO A 60 -14.92 -2.52 -21.87
N THR A 61 -14.61 -2.73 -20.58
CA THR A 61 -14.44 -1.62 -19.63
C THR A 61 -13.21 -0.78 -19.96
N ILE A 62 -12.11 -1.41 -20.36
CA ILE A 62 -10.91 -0.71 -20.84
C ILE A 62 -11.27 0.14 -22.08
N ALA A 63 -12.00 -0.42 -23.02
CA ALA A 63 -12.44 0.30 -24.22
C ALA A 63 -13.32 1.51 -23.85
N LEU A 64 -14.23 1.38 -22.89
CA LEU A 64 -15.02 2.50 -22.38
C LEU A 64 -14.16 3.60 -21.78
N LEU A 65 -13.20 3.25 -20.93
CA LEU A 65 -12.27 4.23 -20.36
C LEU A 65 -11.48 4.97 -21.44
N GLN A 66 -10.97 4.28 -22.45
CA GLN A 66 -10.25 4.88 -23.57
C GLN A 66 -11.16 5.75 -24.47
N GLN A 67 -12.44 5.43 -24.54
CA GLN A 67 -13.41 6.19 -25.33
C GLN A 67 -13.85 7.49 -24.64
N TYR A 68 -14.05 7.45 -23.32
CA TYR A 68 -14.63 8.54 -22.55
C TYR A 68 -13.63 9.37 -21.75
N CYS A 69 -12.40 8.88 -21.57
CA CYS A 69 -11.36 9.58 -20.81
C CYS A 69 -10.15 9.90 -21.68
N GLU A 70 -9.58 11.07 -21.48
CA GLU A 70 -8.25 11.44 -21.98
C GLU A 70 -7.19 10.96 -20.99
N VAL A 71 -6.18 10.26 -21.50
CA VAL A 71 -5.07 9.75 -20.67
C VAL A 71 -3.95 10.78 -20.64
N LEU A 72 -3.66 11.31 -19.45
CA LEU A 72 -2.57 12.23 -19.22
C LEU A 72 -1.48 11.55 -18.41
N THR A 73 -0.27 11.44 -18.94
CA THR A 73 0.87 10.91 -18.22
C THR A 73 1.54 12.04 -17.43
N LEU A 74 1.58 11.87 -16.10
CA LEU A 74 2.25 12.79 -15.18
C LEU A 74 3.61 12.20 -14.81
N ASP A 75 4.62 12.44 -15.61
CA ASP A 75 6.00 12.08 -15.30
C ASP A 75 6.83 13.36 -15.12
N SER A 76 7.15 13.66 -13.87
CA SER A 76 8.01 14.82 -13.55
C SER A 76 9.51 14.47 -13.60
N GLY A 77 9.87 13.20 -13.79
CA GLY A 77 11.25 12.73 -13.71
C GLY A 77 11.90 12.89 -12.33
N GLN A 78 11.15 13.37 -11.32
CA GLN A 78 11.61 13.56 -9.96
C GLN A 78 10.65 12.94 -8.96
N ASP A 79 11.15 12.07 -8.08
CA ASP A 79 10.40 11.61 -6.92
C ASP A 79 10.45 12.71 -5.83
N TYR A 80 9.36 13.47 -5.72
CA TYR A 80 9.23 14.55 -4.73
C TYR A 80 9.34 14.07 -3.28
N ARG A 81 9.12 12.78 -3.01
CA ARG A 81 9.31 12.17 -1.70
C ARG A 81 10.78 12.17 -1.27
N LEU A 82 11.70 12.23 -2.23
CA LEU A 82 13.14 12.30 -1.98
C LEU A 82 13.65 13.71 -1.73
N LEU A 83 12.91 14.76 -2.08
CA LEU A 83 13.35 16.16 -1.96
C LEU A 83 13.45 16.66 -0.51
N HIS A 84 12.72 16.05 0.42
CA HIS A 84 12.74 16.44 1.83
C HIS A 84 13.64 15.55 2.71
N ASN A 85 14.34 14.57 2.13
CA ASN A 85 15.26 13.70 2.86
C ASN A 85 16.62 14.37 3.13
N GLN A 86 16.61 15.51 3.81
CA GLN A 86 17.84 16.00 4.44
C GLN A 86 18.13 15.17 5.68
N SER A 87 19.10 14.26 5.55
CA SER A 87 19.98 13.70 6.61
C SER A 87 19.46 12.63 7.58
N TRP A 88 18.27 12.07 7.44
CA TRP A 88 17.85 10.98 8.31
C TRP A 88 17.94 9.64 7.58
N GLN A 89 18.98 8.86 7.86
CA GLN A 89 19.11 7.52 7.29
C GLN A 89 18.30 6.53 8.13
N TYR A 90 16.98 6.47 7.85
CA TYR A 90 16.07 5.50 8.49
C TYR A 90 16.19 4.07 7.93
N TYR A 91 16.97 3.89 6.88
CA TYR A 91 17.22 2.62 6.23
C TYR A 91 18.70 2.23 6.42
N LEU A 92 18.93 1.13 7.14
CA LEU A 92 20.26 0.61 7.43
C LEU A 92 20.57 -0.59 6.54
N GLN A 93 21.56 -0.47 5.66
CA GLN A 93 22.02 -1.55 4.78
C GLN A 93 23.54 -1.54 4.64
N PRO A 94 24.25 -2.62 5.08
CA PRO A 94 23.75 -3.68 5.95
C PRO A 94 23.42 -3.16 7.35
N GLY A 95 22.39 -3.72 7.98
CA GLY A 95 22.00 -3.32 9.34
C GLY A 95 21.79 -4.52 10.26
N SER A 96 22.34 -4.44 11.48
CA SER A 96 22.06 -5.43 12.51
C SER A 96 20.88 -5.00 13.39
N GLN A 97 20.26 -5.94 14.09
CA GLN A 97 19.24 -5.65 15.09
C GLN A 97 19.73 -4.65 16.15
N ALA A 98 20.97 -4.78 16.58
CA ALA A 98 21.57 -3.87 17.57
C ALA A 98 21.68 -2.43 17.03
N GLN A 99 22.06 -2.24 15.78
CA GLN A 99 22.11 -0.91 15.16
C GLN A 99 20.72 -0.30 15.01
N LEU A 100 19.72 -1.10 14.63
CA LEU A 100 18.33 -0.65 14.54
C LEU A 100 17.81 -0.24 15.92
N GLN A 101 18.09 -1.03 16.97
CA GLN A 101 17.72 -0.70 18.33
C GLN A 101 18.41 0.58 18.80
N GLN A 102 19.71 0.74 18.55
CA GLN A 102 20.45 1.95 18.89
C GLN A 102 19.88 3.19 18.21
N LEU A 103 19.49 3.09 16.93
CA LEU A 103 18.83 4.18 16.20
C LEU A 103 17.47 4.51 16.82
N ALA A 104 16.68 3.49 17.17
CA ALA A 104 15.39 3.68 17.83
C ALA A 104 15.54 4.36 19.19
N GLU A 105 16.55 3.97 19.97
CA GLU A 105 16.86 4.60 21.27
C GLU A 105 17.32 6.06 21.12
N GLN A 106 18.06 6.40 20.08
CA GLN A 106 18.42 7.78 19.77
C GLN A 106 17.21 8.65 19.43
N LEU A 107 16.22 8.07 18.72
CA LEU A 107 15.02 8.78 18.28
C LEU A 107 13.95 8.89 19.36
N ALA A 108 13.77 7.86 20.17
CA ALA A 108 12.61 7.71 21.05
C ALA A 108 12.98 7.47 22.53
N GLY A 109 14.26 7.35 22.88
CA GLY A 109 14.73 7.01 24.21
C GLY A 109 14.86 5.51 24.44
N PRO A 110 15.32 5.09 25.63
CA PRO A 110 15.60 3.69 25.95
C PRO A 110 14.43 2.76 25.69
N VAL A 111 14.71 1.58 25.15
CA VAL A 111 13.70 0.54 24.90
C VAL A 111 13.92 -0.65 25.85
N ILE A 112 12.83 -1.38 26.12
CA ILE A 112 12.82 -2.60 26.91
C ILE A 112 12.44 -3.80 26.02
N PRO A 113 12.98 -5.00 26.30
CA PRO A 113 12.61 -6.21 25.56
C PRO A 113 11.12 -6.50 25.63
N LEU A 114 10.54 -6.94 24.53
CA LEU A 114 9.16 -7.34 24.43
C LEU A 114 9.06 -8.61 23.59
N SER A 115 8.45 -9.65 24.12
CA SER A 115 8.27 -10.90 23.35
C SER A 115 7.05 -10.88 22.44
N THR A 116 5.98 -10.20 22.84
CA THR A 116 4.71 -10.20 22.11
C THR A 116 3.90 -8.97 22.46
N ILE A 117 3.24 -8.41 21.47
CA ILE A 117 2.22 -7.37 21.65
C ILE A 117 0.86 -7.86 21.17
N ARG A 118 -0.19 -7.51 21.87
CA ARG A 118 -1.58 -7.78 21.47
C ARG A 118 -2.17 -6.56 20.76
N ILE A 119 -2.48 -6.75 19.49
CA ILE A 119 -3.14 -5.76 18.63
C ILE A 119 -4.50 -6.33 18.24
N LEU A 120 -5.56 -5.62 18.62
CA LEU A 120 -6.93 -6.14 18.54
C LEU A 120 -7.01 -7.53 19.18
N ASN A 121 -7.31 -8.57 18.43
CA ASN A 121 -7.40 -9.95 18.93
C ASN A 121 -6.24 -10.84 18.45
N ARG A 122 -5.09 -10.26 18.06
CA ARG A 122 -3.95 -10.97 17.51
C ARG A 122 -2.69 -10.67 18.30
N ASP A 123 -1.95 -11.72 18.62
CA ASP A 123 -0.63 -11.62 19.23
C ASP A 123 0.44 -11.53 18.14
N ILE A 124 1.27 -10.50 18.22
CA ILE A 124 2.34 -10.23 17.26
C ILE A 124 3.67 -10.33 18.01
N PRO A 125 4.59 -11.24 17.63
CA PRO A 125 5.93 -11.26 18.19
C PRO A 125 6.63 -9.93 17.95
N ALA A 126 7.23 -9.35 19.01
CA ALA A 126 7.96 -8.10 18.95
C ALA A 126 9.34 -8.28 19.57
N LEU A 127 10.26 -7.36 19.31
CA LEU A 127 11.64 -7.42 19.78
C LEU A 127 11.83 -6.59 21.06
N TRP A 128 11.36 -5.36 21.01
CA TRP A 128 11.50 -4.38 22.08
C TRP A 128 10.54 -3.20 21.84
N HIS A 129 10.30 -2.40 22.89
CA HIS A 129 9.45 -1.22 22.78
C HIS A 129 9.74 -0.18 23.87
N ASN A 130 9.16 1.01 23.71
CA ASN A 130 8.85 1.99 24.76
C ASN A 130 7.52 2.68 24.40
N ASP A 131 7.22 3.83 24.99
CA ASP A 131 5.96 4.54 24.74
C ASP A 131 5.84 5.13 23.32
N LYS A 132 6.91 5.22 22.56
CA LYS A 132 6.97 5.91 21.25
C LYS A 132 7.38 5.00 20.11
N VAL A 133 8.13 3.92 20.38
CA VAL A 133 8.68 3.06 19.36
C VAL A 133 8.50 1.59 19.70
N ILE A 134 8.28 0.79 18.66
CA ILE A 134 8.24 -0.68 18.77
C ILE A 134 9.04 -1.30 17.62
N GLY A 135 9.79 -2.38 17.93
CA GLY A 135 10.62 -3.13 16.98
C GLY A 135 10.06 -4.50 16.65
N PHE A 136 10.08 -4.87 15.38
CA PHE A 136 9.63 -6.17 14.87
C PHE A 136 10.64 -6.76 13.90
N ASP A 137 10.66 -8.09 13.80
CA ASP A 137 11.14 -8.74 12.59
C ASP A 137 10.09 -8.63 11.48
N PHE A 138 10.55 -8.44 10.23
CA PHE A 138 9.67 -8.30 9.07
C PHE A 138 8.66 -9.43 8.95
N MET A 139 9.12 -10.69 9.06
CA MET A 139 8.23 -11.84 8.96
C MET A 139 7.20 -11.89 10.09
N ALA A 140 7.54 -11.50 11.30
CA ALA A 140 6.58 -11.45 12.41
C ALA A 140 5.48 -10.40 12.17
N LEU A 141 5.84 -9.27 11.58
CA LEU A 141 4.89 -8.20 11.28
C LEU A 141 4.08 -8.46 10.01
N CYS A 142 4.71 -8.94 8.92
CA CYS A 142 4.13 -8.93 7.58
C CYS A 142 3.65 -10.30 7.07
N SER A 143 4.08 -11.45 7.64
CA SER A 143 3.75 -12.77 7.10
C SER A 143 2.48 -13.42 7.67
N GLY A 144 1.83 -12.80 8.64
CA GLY A 144 0.62 -13.37 9.26
C GLY A 144 -0.68 -12.82 8.64
N PRO A 145 -1.83 -13.37 9.03
CA PRO A 145 -3.14 -12.87 8.61
C PRO A 145 -3.41 -11.52 9.28
N ARG A 146 -2.78 -10.46 8.77
CA ARG A 146 -2.93 -9.08 9.23
C ARG A 146 -3.97 -8.37 8.37
N SER A 147 -4.75 -7.50 9.00
CA SER A 147 -5.65 -6.59 8.31
C SER A 147 -5.10 -5.17 8.37
N GLN A 148 -5.60 -4.31 7.52
CA GLN A 148 -5.28 -2.88 7.56
C GLN A 148 -5.57 -2.27 8.95
N LEU A 149 -6.60 -2.74 9.63
CA LEU A 149 -6.97 -2.28 10.98
C LEU A 149 -5.90 -2.60 12.04
N ASP A 150 -5.19 -3.73 11.90
CA ASP A 150 -4.10 -4.09 12.82
C ASP A 150 -2.95 -3.09 12.71
N TYR A 151 -2.59 -2.68 11.50
CA TYR A 151 -1.55 -1.67 11.26
C TYR A 151 -1.98 -0.28 11.73
N MET A 152 -3.24 0.10 11.50
CA MET A 152 -3.78 1.37 12.00
C MET A 152 -3.75 1.44 13.53
N GLU A 153 -4.16 0.37 14.21
CA GLU A 153 -4.11 0.30 15.67
C GLU A 153 -2.67 0.35 16.20
N LEU A 154 -1.74 -0.31 15.50
CA LEU A 154 -0.32 -0.27 15.84
C LEU A 154 0.25 1.15 15.72
N LEU A 155 -0.05 1.88 14.63
CA LEU A 155 0.37 3.26 14.41
C LEU A 155 -0.25 4.25 15.40
N ASN A 156 -1.48 3.98 15.86
CA ASN A 156 -2.11 4.79 16.90
C ASN A 156 -1.41 4.65 18.26
N ARG A 157 -0.81 3.48 18.54
CA ARG A 157 -0.08 3.23 19.81
C ARG A 157 1.37 3.66 19.76
N TYR A 158 2.03 3.45 18.60
CA TYR A 158 3.45 3.69 18.43
C TYR A 158 3.70 4.58 17.21
N PRO A 159 4.07 5.85 17.40
CA PRO A 159 4.42 6.74 16.30
C PRO A 159 5.60 6.27 15.44
N ILE A 160 6.46 5.41 16.00
CA ILE A 160 7.63 4.87 15.31
C ILE A 160 7.56 3.35 15.32
N ILE A 161 7.63 2.75 14.15
CA ILE A 161 7.75 1.30 13.97
C ILE A 161 9.10 1.00 13.31
N ALA A 162 9.91 0.20 13.98
CA ALA A 162 11.19 -0.26 13.46
C ALA A 162 11.07 -1.71 12.98
N VAL A 163 11.54 -1.98 11.77
CA VAL A 163 11.43 -3.31 11.15
C VAL A 163 12.81 -3.84 10.80
N HIS A 164 13.15 -5.00 11.34
CA HIS A 164 14.39 -5.72 11.12
C HIS A 164 14.21 -6.86 10.10
N GLN A 165 15.29 -7.28 9.46
CA GLN A 165 15.30 -8.40 8.50
C GLN A 165 14.32 -8.27 7.34
N VAL A 166 14.17 -7.04 6.80
CA VAL A 166 13.42 -6.86 5.56
C VAL A 166 14.13 -7.61 4.43
N PRO A 167 13.48 -8.61 3.79
CA PRO A 167 14.13 -9.39 2.75
C PRO A 167 14.37 -8.53 1.50
N GLN A 168 15.37 -8.88 0.72
CA GLN A 168 15.52 -8.33 -0.61
C GLN A 168 14.49 -8.98 -1.53
N PHE A 169 13.50 -8.21 -1.95
CA PHE A 169 12.49 -8.70 -2.90
C PHE A 169 13.09 -8.81 -4.29
N SER A 170 13.02 -9.99 -4.90
CA SER A 170 13.35 -10.18 -6.31
C SER A 170 12.06 -10.27 -7.12
N TYR A 171 12.00 -9.58 -8.24
CA TYR A 171 10.80 -9.40 -9.08
C TYR A 171 10.14 -10.72 -9.57
N LEU A 172 10.82 -11.86 -9.43
CA LEU A 172 10.39 -13.15 -9.98
C LEU A 172 10.03 -14.21 -8.92
N ALA A 173 10.41 -14.05 -7.66
CA ALA A 173 10.29 -15.09 -6.65
C ALA A 173 9.25 -14.82 -5.55
N ASP A 174 8.86 -13.58 -5.31
CA ASP A 174 8.26 -13.20 -4.03
C ASP A 174 6.77 -12.82 -4.15
N LYS A 175 6.01 -13.61 -4.91
CA LYS A 175 4.58 -13.36 -5.10
C LYS A 175 3.63 -13.64 -3.92
N PRO A 176 3.96 -14.23 -2.78
CA PRO A 176 2.91 -14.54 -1.82
C PRO A 176 2.97 -13.82 -0.47
N ILE A 177 3.71 -12.74 -0.31
CA ILE A 177 3.82 -12.11 1.03
C ILE A 177 2.76 -11.04 1.27
N VAL A 178 2.04 -10.62 0.25
CA VAL A 178 0.95 -9.62 0.40
C VAL A 178 -0.38 -10.29 0.09
N HIS A 179 -1.07 -10.69 1.12
CA HIS A 179 -2.49 -11.05 1.09
C HIS A 179 -3.30 -9.89 1.65
#